data_f3c8da5b851639e56bd61ce5529cf8d7
#
_entry.id   f3c8da5b851639e56bd61ce5529cf8d7
#
_cell.length_a   1.000
_cell.length_b   1.000
_cell.length_c   1.000
_cell.angle_alpha   90.00
_cell.angle_beta   90.00
_cell.angle_gamma   90.00
#
_symmetry.space_group_name_H-M   'P 1'
#
loop_
_entity.id
_entity.type
_entity.pdbx_description
1 polymer ?
#
loop_
_entity_poly.entity_id
_entity_poly.type
_entity_poly.pdbx_seq_one_letter_code
_entity_poly.pdbx_strand_id
1 'polypeptide(L)'
;MYKKGILYGLKEDFANYIGDSKFYTSSMFSRFYGKTIQEFLVEQRVNYAKHLLAVTDYPISQIVIESGFSSIGNFYPHFRRLVGCKPLDYRKKLIKEREQERNIQEQESELDED
;
A
#
# COMPACT_ATOMS: atom_id res chain seq x y z
N MET A 1 5.41 0.19 10.39
CA MET A 1 5.17 1.33 9.48
C MET A 1 6.15 1.29 8.32
N TYR A 2 5.67 1.40 7.12
CA TYR A 2 6.52 1.39 5.93
C TYR A 2 7.17 2.74 5.74
N LYS A 3 8.48 2.73 5.53
CA LYS A 3 9.22 3.93 5.14
C LYS A 3 9.70 3.75 3.72
N LYS A 4 9.69 4.83 2.95
CA LYS A 4 10.11 4.83 1.55
C LYS A 4 11.50 4.21 1.35
N GLY A 5 12.45 4.55 2.21
CA GLY A 5 13.81 4.03 2.12
C GLY A 5 13.91 2.52 2.33
N ILE A 6 13.04 1.95 3.16
CA ILE A 6 13.03 0.51 3.40
C ILE A 6 12.64 -0.26 2.14
N LEU A 7 11.62 0.23 1.40
CA LEU A 7 11.17 -0.42 0.18
C LEU A 7 12.21 -0.39 -0.93
N TYR A 8 12.99 0.68 -1.03
CA TYR A 8 14.08 0.77 -1.99
C TYR A 8 15.27 -0.08 -1.59
N GLY A 9 15.63 -0.05 -0.30
CA GLY A 9 16.77 -0.80 0.23
C GLY A 9 16.59 -2.30 0.17
N LEU A 10 15.35 -2.78 0.27
CA LEU A 10 15.06 -4.20 0.28
C LEU A 10 15.62 -4.93 -0.95
N LYS A 11 15.46 -4.37 -2.13
CA LYS A 11 15.93 -4.96 -3.38
C LYS A 11 17.46 -4.98 -3.45
N GLU A 12 18.09 -3.88 -3.03
CA GLU A 12 19.54 -3.76 -3.03
C GLU A 12 20.19 -4.67 -2.00
N ASP A 13 19.65 -4.71 -0.78
CA ASP A 13 20.15 -5.56 0.28
C ASP A 13 20.06 -7.04 -0.10
N PHE A 14 18.96 -7.43 -0.73
CA PHE A 14 18.78 -8.80 -1.16
C PHE A 14 19.81 -9.19 -2.23
N ALA A 15 20.05 -8.31 -3.20
CA ALA A 15 21.04 -8.51 -4.25
C ALA A 15 22.45 -8.57 -3.68
N ASN A 16 22.78 -7.71 -2.73
CA ASN A 16 24.10 -7.68 -2.06
C ASN A 16 24.32 -8.93 -1.22
N TYR A 17 23.30 -9.39 -0.54
CA TYR A 17 23.36 -10.58 0.31
C TYR A 17 23.74 -11.83 -0.52
N ILE A 18 23.14 -11.98 -1.68
CA ILE A 18 23.40 -13.12 -2.55
C ILE A 18 24.75 -12.97 -3.26
N GLY A 19 25.25 -11.73 -3.40
CA GLY A 19 26.54 -11.44 -4.01
C GLY A 19 26.60 -11.71 -5.49
N ASP A 20 25.44 -11.77 -6.14
CA ASP A 20 25.34 -12.21 -7.51
C ASP A 20 24.60 -11.26 -8.41
N SER A 21 24.44 -11.65 -9.66
CA SER A 21 23.79 -10.83 -10.65
C SER A 21 22.34 -10.57 -10.26
N LYS A 22 21.86 -9.43 -10.69
CA LYS A 22 20.47 -9.01 -10.53
C LYS A 22 19.49 -10.06 -11.05
N PHE A 23 19.88 -10.76 -12.11
CA PHE A 23 19.07 -11.81 -12.73
C PHE A 23 18.89 -13.01 -11.80
N TYR A 24 19.94 -13.45 -11.16
CA TYR A 24 19.90 -14.60 -10.24
C TYR A 24 19.01 -14.30 -9.04
N THR A 25 19.14 -13.11 -8.47
CA THR A 25 18.33 -12.67 -7.33
C THR A 25 16.84 -12.66 -7.68
N SER A 26 16.50 -12.13 -8.85
CA SER A 26 15.13 -12.08 -9.30
C SER A 26 14.54 -13.47 -9.52
N SER A 27 15.33 -14.38 -10.07
CA SER A 27 14.91 -15.76 -10.30
C SER A 27 14.61 -16.48 -8.99
N MET A 28 15.48 -16.35 -8.00
CA MET A 28 15.26 -16.94 -6.68
C MET A 28 14.01 -16.39 -5.99
N PHE A 29 13.84 -15.08 -6.04
CA PHE A 29 12.67 -14.43 -5.44
C PHE A 29 11.38 -14.97 -6.04
N SER A 30 11.33 -15.09 -7.37
CA SER A 30 10.15 -15.59 -8.06
C SER A 30 9.82 -17.02 -7.65
N ARG A 31 10.82 -17.86 -7.46
CA ARG A 31 10.63 -19.26 -7.04
C ARG A 31 10.02 -19.35 -5.65
N PHE A 32 10.43 -18.49 -4.71
CA PHE A 32 9.94 -18.51 -3.34
C PHE A 32 8.56 -17.88 -3.19
N TYR A 33 8.32 -16.76 -3.85
CA TYR A 33 7.12 -15.94 -3.61
C TYR A 33 6.08 -16.04 -4.72
N GLY A 34 6.39 -16.72 -5.81
CA GLY A 34 5.47 -16.85 -6.94
C GLY A 34 5.25 -15.55 -7.71
N LYS A 35 6.07 -14.55 -7.49
CA LYS A 35 6.02 -13.24 -8.16
C LYS A 35 7.40 -12.65 -8.23
N THR A 36 7.61 -11.69 -9.16
CA THR A 36 8.88 -11.01 -9.31
C THR A 36 9.11 -10.03 -8.16
N ILE A 37 10.37 -9.65 -7.95
CA ILE A 37 10.71 -8.59 -6.98
C ILE A 37 9.96 -7.30 -7.32
N GLN A 38 9.87 -6.98 -8.62
CA GLN A 38 9.19 -5.79 -9.08
C GLN A 38 7.69 -5.81 -8.71
N GLU A 39 7.03 -6.93 -8.95
CA GLU A 39 5.62 -7.09 -8.58
C GLU A 39 5.42 -6.95 -7.07
N PHE A 40 6.31 -7.57 -6.29
CA PHE A 40 6.27 -7.46 -4.84
C PHE A 40 6.42 -6.01 -4.38
N LEU A 41 7.39 -5.28 -4.94
CA LEU A 41 7.61 -3.88 -4.57
C LEU A 41 6.41 -3.00 -4.92
N VAL A 42 5.78 -3.23 -6.08
CA VAL A 42 4.58 -2.50 -6.45
C VAL A 42 3.45 -2.77 -5.46
N GLU A 43 3.26 -4.01 -5.05
CA GLU A 43 2.26 -4.35 -4.04
C GLU A 43 2.52 -3.64 -2.71
N GLN A 44 3.77 -3.60 -2.27
CA GLN A 44 4.13 -2.90 -1.03
C GLN A 44 3.91 -1.40 -1.14
N ARG A 45 4.21 -0.80 -2.28
CA ARG A 45 3.95 0.62 -2.51
C ARG A 45 2.46 0.94 -2.50
N VAL A 46 1.65 0.09 -3.14
CA VAL A 46 0.19 0.25 -3.12
C VAL A 46 -0.36 0.08 -1.70
N ASN A 47 0.14 -0.88 -0.94
CA ASN A 47 -0.27 -1.07 0.44
C ASN A 47 0.05 0.16 1.30
N TYR A 48 1.20 0.77 1.09
CA TYR A 48 1.56 2.00 1.79
C TYR A 48 0.65 3.16 1.39
N ALA A 49 0.32 3.27 0.10
CA ALA A 49 -0.63 4.28 -0.38
C ALA A 49 -2.01 4.09 0.26
N LYS A 50 -2.49 2.85 0.37
CA LYS A 50 -3.73 2.55 1.08
C LYS A 50 -3.68 3.04 2.53
N HIS A 51 -2.58 2.81 3.20
CA HIS A 51 -2.38 3.28 4.57
C HIS A 51 -2.47 4.80 4.65
N LEU A 52 -1.79 5.51 3.76
CA LEU A 52 -1.84 6.97 3.73
C LEU A 52 -3.23 7.51 3.41
N LEU A 53 -3.95 6.86 2.51
CA LEU A 53 -5.34 7.22 2.22
C LEU A 53 -6.23 7.08 3.46
N ALA A 54 -5.93 6.11 4.30
CA ALA A 54 -6.72 5.82 5.50
C ALA A 54 -6.42 6.76 6.67
N VAL A 55 -5.15 7.14 6.87
CA VAL A 55 -4.73 7.83 8.10
C VAL A 55 -4.34 9.29 7.89
N THR A 56 -4.33 9.78 6.67
CA THR A 56 -3.96 11.17 6.36
C THR A 56 -5.00 11.84 5.49
N ASP A 57 -4.91 13.17 5.42
CA ASP A 57 -5.68 13.98 4.48
C ASP A 57 -4.84 14.39 3.26
N TYR A 58 -3.72 13.73 3.04
CA TYR A 58 -2.83 14.07 1.95
C TYR A 58 -3.53 14.01 0.60
N PRO A 59 -3.26 14.96 -0.30
CA PRO A 59 -3.74 14.86 -1.66
C PRO A 59 -3.09 13.68 -2.38
N ILE A 60 -3.75 13.20 -3.43
CA ILE A 60 -3.26 12.03 -4.18
C ILE A 60 -1.83 12.27 -4.69
N SER A 61 -1.52 13.48 -5.16
CA SER A 61 -0.17 13.80 -5.63
C SER A 61 0.91 13.55 -4.58
N GLN A 62 0.64 13.88 -3.33
CA GLN A 62 1.57 13.62 -2.22
C GLN A 62 1.65 12.13 -1.90
N ILE A 63 0.53 11.45 -1.90
CA ILE A 63 0.49 10.00 -1.63
C ILE A 63 1.31 9.23 -2.66
N VAL A 64 1.22 9.63 -3.94
CA VAL A 64 1.99 9.01 -5.02
C VAL A 64 3.49 9.10 -4.72
N ILE A 65 3.97 10.29 -4.38
CA ILE A 65 5.38 10.53 -4.08
C ILE A 65 5.80 9.76 -2.83
N GLU A 66 5.04 9.87 -1.75
CA GLU A 66 5.36 9.21 -0.48
C GLU A 66 5.38 7.69 -0.60
N SER A 67 4.54 7.12 -1.43
CA SER A 67 4.47 5.67 -1.63
C SER A 67 5.51 5.14 -2.62
N GLY A 68 6.32 6.02 -3.24
CA GLY A 68 7.45 5.61 -4.05
C GLY A 68 7.16 5.47 -5.54
N PHE A 69 6.03 5.95 -6.02
CA PHE A 69 5.74 5.96 -7.45
C PHE A 69 6.34 7.20 -8.11
N SER A 70 6.74 7.05 -9.37
CA SER A 70 7.36 8.15 -10.12
C SER A 70 6.35 9.17 -10.63
N SER A 71 5.10 8.77 -10.82
CA SER A 71 4.05 9.65 -11.36
C SER A 71 2.68 9.11 -11.05
N ILE A 72 1.67 9.96 -11.15
CA ILE A 72 0.26 9.56 -11.04
C ILE A 72 -0.09 8.54 -12.11
N GLY A 73 0.41 8.72 -13.33
CA GLY A 73 0.18 7.80 -14.43
C GLY A 73 0.69 6.39 -14.17
N ASN A 74 1.78 6.27 -13.40
CA ASN A 74 2.32 4.99 -12.97
C ASN A 74 1.52 4.40 -11.80
N PHE A 75 1.06 5.26 -10.90
CA PHE A 75 0.35 4.85 -9.69
C PHE A 75 -1.06 4.32 -9.97
N TYR A 76 -1.86 5.05 -10.76
CA TYR A 76 -3.28 4.75 -10.94
C TYR A 76 -3.56 3.33 -11.47
N PRO A 77 -2.90 2.87 -12.54
CA PRO A 77 -3.18 1.53 -13.05
C PRO A 77 -2.88 0.43 -12.04
N HIS A 78 -1.79 0.57 -11.30
CA HIS A 78 -1.42 -0.43 -10.29
C HIS A 78 -2.41 -0.41 -9.13
N PHE A 79 -2.79 0.77 -8.66
CA PHE A 79 -3.75 0.88 -7.56
C PHE A 79 -5.09 0.27 -7.94
N ARG A 80 -5.63 0.62 -9.11
CA ARG A 80 -6.91 0.07 -9.58
C ARG A 80 -6.87 -1.44 -9.76
N ARG A 81 -5.78 -1.96 -10.27
CA ARG A 81 -5.61 -3.40 -10.48
C ARG A 81 -5.58 -4.16 -9.15
N LEU A 82 -4.84 -3.66 -8.19
CA LEU A 82 -4.62 -4.35 -6.91
C LEU A 82 -5.75 -4.12 -5.89
N VAL A 83 -6.34 -2.95 -5.89
CA VAL A 83 -7.36 -2.57 -4.91
C VAL A 83 -8.78 -2.73 -5.46
N GLY A 84 -8.96 -2.57 -6.77
CA GLY A 84 -10.24 -2.75 -7.44
C GLY A 84 -11.05 -1.46 -7.62
N CYS A 85 -10.55 -0.33 -7.13
CA CYS A 85 -11.23 0.96 -7.29
C CYS A 85 -10.20 2.10 -7.34
N LYS A 86 -10.68 3.30 -7.62
CA LYS A 86 -9.82 4.48 -7.65
C LYS A 86 -9.42 4.89 -6.23
N PRO A 87 -8.27 5.56 -6.05
CA PRO A 87 -7.81 5.97 -4.73
C PRO A 87 -8.81 6.83 -3.95
N LEU A 88 -9.44 7.80 -4.59
CA LEU A 88 -10.42 8.65 -3.92
C LEU A 88 -11.68 7.89 -3.53
N ASP A 89 -12.11 6.95 -4.35
CA ASP A 89 -13.25 6.09 -4.02
C ASP A 89 -12.94 5.19 -2.83
N TYR A 90 -11.71 4.67 -2.77
CA TYR A 90 -11.24 3.90 -1.63
C TYR A 90 -11.28 4.72 -0.34
N ARG A 91 -10.79 5.96 -0.38
CA ARG A 91 -10.81 6.85 0.78
C ARG A 91 -12.25 7.14 1.25
N LYS A 92 -13.16 7.42 0.32
CA LYS A 92 -14.57 7.65 0.64
C LYS A 92 -15.22 6.46 1.29
N LYS A 93 -14.94 5.27 0.79
CA LYS A 93 -15.44 4.02 1.35
C LYS A 93 -14.98 3.83 2.80
N LEU A 94 -13.70 4.10 3.08
CA LEU A 94 -13.16 4.00 4.43
C LEU A 94 -13.82 4.98 5.39
N ILE A 95 -14.06 6.21 4.93
CA ILE A 95 -14.73 7.23 5.75
C ILE A 95 -16.13 6.78 6.11
N LYS A 96 -16.89 6.25 5.14
CA LYS A 96 -18.23 5.73 5.39
C LYS A 96 -18.24 4.58 6.39
N GLU A 97 -17.32 3.65 6.24
CA GLU A 97 -17.21 2.51 7.14
C GLU A 97 -16.93 2.95 8.57
N ARG A 98 -16.03 3.92 8.75
CA ARG A 98 -15.73 4.47 10.09
C ARG A 98 -16.92 5.18 10.72
N GLU A 99 -17.68 5.94 9.93
CA GLU A 99 -18.87 6.61 10.41
C GLU A 99 -19.94 5.61 10.83
N GLN A 100 -20.12 4.53 10.08
CA GLN A 100 -21.05 3.47 10.44
C GLN A 100 -20.64 2.77 11.74
N GLU A 101 -19.37 2.46 11.88
CA GLU A 101 -18.83 1.83 13.11
C GLU A 101 -19.06 2.74 14.33
N ARG A 102 -18.77 4.02 14.17
CA ARG A 102 -18.98 4.99 15.24
C ARG A 102 -20.46 5.08 15.65
N ASN A 103 -21.35 5.12 14.68
CA ASN A 103 -22.79 5.16 14.93
C ASN A 103 -23.27 3.90 15.67
N ILE A 104 -22.77 2.74 15.27
CA ILE A 104 -23.10 1.47 15.95
C ILE A 104 -22.59 1.49 17.39
N GLN A 105 -21.38 1.95 17.63
CA GLN A 105 -20.80 2.04 18.97
C GLN A 105 -21.59 3.02 19.85
N GLU A 106 -22.01 4.15 19.31
CA GLU A 106 -22.83 5.11 20.03
C GLU A 106 -24.18 4.51 20.43
N GLN A 107 -24.82 3.76 19.53
CA GLN A 107 -26.08 3.09 19.82
C GLN A 107 -25.93 2.01 20.88
N GLU A 108 -24.85 1.22 20.82
CA GLU A 108 -24.56 0.21 21.83
C GLU A 108 -24.29 0.84 23.19
N SER A 109 -23.57 1.95 23.21
CA SER A 109 -23.30 2.69 24.45
C SER A 109 -24.57 3.23 25.08
N GLU A 110 -25.53 3.73 24.28
CA GLU A 110 -26.83 4.21 24.77
C GLU A 110 -27.66 3.06 25.36
N LEU A 111 -27.61 1.88 24.76
CA LEU A 111 -28.31 0.71 25.27
C LEU A 111 -27.73 0.21 26.58
N ASP A 112 -26.42 0.34 26.78
CA ASP A 112 -25.74 -0.10 27.98
C ASP A 112 -25.94 0.81 29.20
N GLU A 113 -26.39 2.03 28.99
CA GLU A 113 -26.61 2.99 30.08
C GLU A 113 -27.87 2.72 30.93
N ASP A 114 -28.69 1.83 30.49
CA ASP A 114 -29.87 1.38 31.24
C ASP A 114 -29.54 0.18 32.12
#